data_ead26317c7adf6b97e26fb1a6b2992ef
#
_entry.id   ead26317c7adf6b97e26fb1a6b2992ef
#
_cell.length_a   1.000
_cell.length_b   1.000
_cell.length_c   1.000
_cell.angle_alpha   90.00
_cell.angle_beta   90.00
_cell.angle_gamma   90.00
#
_symmetry.space_group_name_H-M   'P 1'
#
loop_
_entity.id
_entity.type
_entity.pdbx_description
1 polymer ?
#
loop_
_entity_poly.entity_id
_entity_poly.type
_entity_poly.pdbx_seq_one_letter_code
_entity_poly.pdbx_strand_id
1 'polypeptide(L)'
;MKKIIVFSLAVSLGILTACSGGNAAAKINPSKLADAKKRDLDISKGAPIITLDKKEHDFGTVTEGAIIETTFVITNSGKSPLIITDAKTTCGCTVPTWPKDKPIAPGESTNIEVKFNTAGKGSGRQVKDVTLFTNTAVGREILKIKGIVNKKQ
;
A
#
# COMPACT_ATOMS: atom_id res chain seq x y z
N MET A 1 -10.01 -70.92 47.68
CA MET A 1 -10.52 -71.29 46.35
C MET A 1 -10.95 -69.96 45.71
N LYS A 2 -10.04 -69.24 45.09
CA LYS A 2 -10.34 -68.02 44.30
C LYS A 2 -9.55 -68.10 42.99
N LYS A 3 -10.31 -68.31 41.89
CA LYS A 3 -9.77 -68.36 40.53
C LYS A 3 -9.43 -66.97 40.07
N ILE A 4 -8.18 -66.73 39.75
CA ILE A 4 -7.74 -65.50 39.14
C ILE A 4 -7.80 -65.68 37.61
N ILE A 5 -8.67 -64.95 36.98
CA ILE A 5 -8.78 -64.90 35.51
C ILE A 5 -7.81 -63.80 35.06
N VAL A 6 -6.77 -64.21 34.36
CA VAL A 6 -5.81 -63.29 33.69
C VAL A 6 -6.40 -62.89 32.36
N PHE A 7 -6.80 -61.62 32.23
CA PHE A 7 -7.25 -61.04 30.97
C PHE A 7 -6.02 -60.58 30.21
N SER A 8 -5.67 -61.28 29.15
CA SER A 8 -4.63 -60.89 28.21
C SER A 8 -5.12 -59.75 27.33
N LEU A 9 -4.60 -58.53 27.57
CA LEU A 9 -4.89 -57.36 26.74
C LEU A 9 -3.86 -57.28 25.59
N ALA A 10 -4.29 -57.69 24.39
CA ALA A 10 -3.49 -57.52 23.18
C ALA A 10 -3.40 -56.07 22.79
N VAL A 11 -2.25 -55.49 23.01
CA VAL A 11 -1.92 -54.12 22.52
C VAL A 11 -1.62 -54.20 21.02
N SER A 12 -2.56 -53.77 20.17
CA SER A 12 -2.35 -53.59 18.74
C SER A 12 -1.55 -52.33 18.52
N LEU A 13 -0.29 -52.48 18.11
CA LEU A 13 0.63 -51.45 17.73
C LEU A 13 0.16 -50.83 16.39
N GLY A 14 -0.60 -49.73 16.47
CA GLY A 14 -0.99 -48.94 15.29
C GLY A 14 0.26 -48.23 14.74
N ILE A 15 0.65 -48.58 13.52
CA ILE A 15 1.70 -47.90 12.78
C ILE A 15 1.15 -46.53 12.35
N LEU A 16 1.55 -45.47 13.06
CA LEU A 16 1.40 -44.07 12.61
C LEU A 16 2.34 -43.86 11.41
N THR A 17 1.79 -43.94 10.21
CA THR A 17 2.48 -43.41 9.02
C THR A 17 2.65 -41.90 9.20
N ALA A 18 3.84 -41.48 9.61
CA ALA A 18 4.24 -40.10 9.61
C ALA A 18 4.19 -39.59 8.17
N CYS A 19 3.27 -38.68 7.89
CA CYS A 19 3.31 -37.84 6.69
C CYS A 19 4.67 -37.15 6.66
N SER A 20 5.52 -37.53 5.71
CA SER A 20 6.75 -36.86 5.35
C SER A 20 6.39 -35.44 4.92
N GLY A 21 6.42 -34.52 5.86
CA GLY A 21 6.28 -33.09 5.59
C GLY A 21 7.45 -32.66 4.71
N GLY A 22 7.16 -32.42 3.42
CA GLY A 22 8.14 -31.83 2.52
C GLY A 22 8.69 -30.56 3.14
N ASN A 23 10.03 -30.42 3.14
CA ASN A 23 10.78 -29.29 3.70
C ASN A 23 10.24 -27.95 3.16
N ALA A 24 9.32 -27.33 3.88
CA ALA A 24 8.86 -25.95 3.61
C ALA A 24 10.03 -24.95 3.66
N ALA A 25 11.09 -25.27 4.39
CA ALA A 25 12.32 -24.48 4.48
C ALA A 25 13.09 -24.36 3.15
N ALA A 26 12.94 -25.31 2.22
CA ALA A 26 13.66 -25.31 0.93
C ALA A 26 13.10 -24.31 -0.11
N LYS A 27 11.95 -23.67 0.18
CA LYS A 27 11.31 -22.69 -0.72
C LYS A 27 11.51 -21.23 -0.30
N ILE A 28 12.23 -20.98 0.78
CA ILE A 28 12.50 -19.60 1.23
C ILE A 28 13.66 -19.05 0.41
N ASN A 29 13.35 -18.12 -0.49
CA ASN A 29 14.37 -17.40 -1.26
C ASN A 29 15.21 -16.55 -0.29
N PRO A 30 16.55 -16.74 -0.22
CA PRO A 30 17.43 -16.02 0.70
C PRO A 30 17.34 -14.49 0.54
N SER A 31 17.11 -13.98 -0.69
CA SER A 31 16.93 -12.55 -0.93
C SER A 31 15.67 -12.03 -0.26
N LYS A 32 14.56 -12.75 -0.29
CA LYS A 32 13.32 -12.37 0.40
C LYS A 32 13.46 -12.38 1.93
N LEU A 33 14.31 -13.26 2.46
CA LEU A 33 14.60 -13.29 3.89
C LEU A 33 15.46 -12.09 4.31
N ALA A 34 16.45 -11.71 3.47
CA ALA A 34 17.25 -10.51 3.69
C ALA A 34 16.40 -9.23 3.63
N ASP A 35 15.46 -9.14 2.68
CA ASP A 35 14.52 -8.03 2.55
C ASP A 35 13.53 -7.96 3.71
N ALA A 36 13.06 -9.11 4.23
CA ALA A 36 12.21 -9.16 5.41
C ALA A 36 12.98 -8.68 6.65
N LYS A 37 14.21 -9.16 6.85
CA LYS A 37 15.08 -8.76 7.96
C LYS A 37 15.44 -7.27 7.92
N LYS A 38 15.64 -6.71 6.73
CA LYS A 38 15.86 -5.28 6.53
C LYS A 38 14.60 -4.48 6.90
N ARG A 39 13.41 -4.93 6.49
CA ARG A 39 12.12 -4.31 6.87
C ARG A 39 11.90 -4.36 8.39
N ASP A 40 12.20 -5.48 9.04
CA ASP A 40 12.07 -5.61 10.50
C ASP A 40 13.03 -4.67 11.24
N LEU A 41 14.25 -4.49 10.73
CA LEU A 41 15.21 -3.52 11.25
C LEU A 41 14.74 -2.07 11.02
N ASP A 42 14.13 -1.77 9.90
CA ASP A 42 13.58 -0.45 9.61
C ASP A 42 12.32 -0.16 10.45
N ILE A 43 11.50 -1.17 10.70
CA ILE A 43 10.35 -1.09 11.63
C ILE A 43 10.83 -0.86 13.06
N SER A 44 11.91 -1.53 13.48
CA SER A 44 12.48 -1.35 14.83
C SER A 44 13.11 0.03 15.05
N LYS A 45 13.55 0.69 13.99
CA LYS A 45 14.03 2.08 13.99
C LYS A 45 12.88 3.11 13.96
N GLY A 46 11.65 2.66 13.79
CA GLY A 46 10.44 3.45 13.63
C GLY A 46 10.01 3.55 12.17
N ALA A 47 8.72 3.29 11.90
CA ALA A 47 8.15 3.30 10.55
C ALA A 47 8.21 4.70 9.92
N PRO A 48 8.21 4.81 8.55
CA PRO A 48 7.95 6.06 7.88
C PRO A 48 6.50 6.51 8.15
N ILE A 49 6.31 7.81 8.32
CA ILE A 49 5.01 8.43 8.56
C ILE A 49 4.82 9.53 7.53
N ILE A 50 3.64 9.54 6.90
CA ILE A 50 3.29 10.60 5.94
C ILE A 50 2.54 11.71 6.65
N THR A 51 3.01 12.93 6.46
CA THR A 51 2.26 14.16 6.73
C THR A 51 2.02 14.88 5.41
N LEU A 52 0.79 15.30 5.17
CA LEU A 52 0.37 16.02 3.96
C LEU A 52 0.08 17.48 4.30
N ASP A 53 0.43 18.40 3.40
CA ASP A 53 0.00 19.80 3.46
C ASP A 53 -1.52 19.92 3.33
N LYS A 54 -2.10 19.10 2.45
CA LYS A 54 -3.53 18.97 2.20
C LYS A 54 -3.86 17.57 1.69
N LYS A 55 -5.06 17.08 1.98
CA LYS A 55 -5.58 15.80 1.44
C LYS A 55 -6.48 16.01 0.23
N GLU A 56 -7.00 17.22 0.07
CA GLU A 56 -7.92 17.59 -0.99
C GLU A 56 -7.48 18.88 -1.67
N HIS A 57 -7.75 18.95 -2.98
CA HIS A 57 -7.67 20.17 -3.76
C HIS A 57 -9.02 20.43 -4.43
N ASP A 58 -9.64 21.57 -4.12
CA ASP A 58 -10.86 22.04 -4.79
C ASP A 58 -10.46 23.02 -5.89
N PHE A 59 -10.73 22.63 -7.15
CA PHE A 59 -10.40 23.47 -8.31
C PHE A 59 -11.56 24.47 -8.65
N GLY A 60 -12.63 24.50 -7.83
CA GLY A 60 -13.76 25.38 -8.05
C GLY A 60 -14.60 24.99 -9.27
N THR A 61 -15.00 25.99 -10.05
CA THR A 61 -15.81 25.80 -11.26
C THR A 61 -14.99 26.15 -12.50
N VAL A 62 -14.94 25.22 -13.45
CA VAL A 62 -14.19 25.37 -14.71
C VAL A 62 -15.05 24.95 -15.91
N THR A 63 -14.65 25.36 -17.12
CA THR A 63 -15.28 24.91 -18.37
C THR A 63 -14.63 23.60 -18.82
N GLU A 64 -15.43 22.71 -19.40
CA GLU A 64 -14.97 21.44 -19.99
C GLU A 64 -13.81 21.68 -20.98
N GLY A 65 -12.78 20.85 -20.87
CA GLY A 65 -11.53 20.96 -21.61
C GLY A 65 -10.41 21.67 -20.83
N ALA A 66 -10.71 22.27 -19.66
CA ALA A 66 -9.68 22.83 -18.80
C ALA A 66 -8.74 21.72 -18.26
N ILE A 67 -7.45 22.05 -18.14
CA ILE A 67 -6.45 21.21 -17.50
C ILE A 67 -6.22 21.78 -16.09
N ILE A 68 -6.48 20.98 -15.10
CA ILE A 68 -6.27 21.31 -13.69
C ILE A 68 -4.91 20.75 -13.27
N GLU A 69 -4.05 21.61 -12.76
CA GLU A 69 -2.77 21.22 -12.21
C GLU A 69 -2.74 21.58 -10.72
N THR A 70 -2.29 20.64 -9.91
CA THR A 70 -2.13 20.87 -8.47
C THR A 70 -0.97 20.07 -7.93
N THR A 71 -0.36 20.58 -6.86
CA THR A 71 0.72 19.93 -6.14
C THR A 71 0.27 19.64 -4.72
N PHE A 72 0.57 18.43 -4.26
CA PHE A 72 0.48 18.02 -2.87
C PHE A 72 1.90 17.86 -2.32
N VAL A 73 2.17 18.41 -1.15
CA VAL A 73 3.45 18.25 -0.49
C VAL A 73 3.35 17.12 0.52
N ILE A 74 4.24 16.13 0.39
CA ILE A 74 4.37 15.01 1.31
C ILE A 74 5.64 15.19 2.11
N THR A 75 5.52 15.12 3.43
CA THR A 75 6.65 15.14 4.36
C THR A 75 6.76 13.80 5.07
N ASN A 76 7.94 13.23 5.11
CA ASN A 76 8.22 12.06 5.94
C ASN A 76 8.48 12.50 7.38
N SER A 77 7.45 12.48 8.22
CA SER A 77 7.56 12.78 9.65
C SER A 77 7.96 11.56 10.51
N GLY A 78 8.24 10.43 9.88
CA GLY A 78 8.69 9.21 10.54
C GLY A 78 10.20 9.18 10.80
N LYS A 79 10.69 8.01 11.16
CA LYS A 79 12.11 7.78 11.50
C LYS A 79 12.86 6.93 10.48
N SER A 80 12.16 6.31 9.53
CA SER A 80 12.73 5.52 8.45
C SER A 80 12.44 6.15 7.08
N PRO A 81 13.22 5.87 6.04
CA PRO A 81 12.96 6.39 4.70
C PRO A 81 11.58 6.01 4.18
N LEU A 82 10.84 6.99 3.68
CA LEU A 82 9.56 6.80 3.00
C LEU A 82 9.82 6.54 1.51
N ILE A 83 9.15 5.51 0.98
CA ILE A 83 9.21 5.16 -0.44
C ILE A 83 7.78 5.14 -0.99
N ILE A 84 7.57 5.86 -2.11
CA ILE A 84 6.33 5.81 -2.88
C ILE A 84 6.58 4.90 -4.09
N THR A 85 6.03 3.70 -4.04
CA THR A 85 6.28 2.66 -5.05
C THR A 85 5.39 2.80 -6.27
N ASP A 86 4.16 3.31 -6.08
CA ASP A 86 3.19 3.46 -7.18
C ASP A 86 2.19 4.58 -6.88
N ALA A 87 1.58 5.12 -7.93
CA ALA A 87 0.48 6.08 -7.83
C ALA A 87 -0.59 5.73 -8.87
N LYS A 88 -1.79 5.44 -8.41
CA LYS A 88 -2.93 5.04 -9.27
C LYS A 88 -4.07 6.02 -9.15
N THR A 89 -4.78 6.18 -10.26
CA THR A 89 -5.97 7.01 -10.35
C THR A 89 -7.17 6.20 -10.80
N THR A 90 -8.36 6.65 -10.45
CA THR A 90 -9.62 5.99 -10.84
C THR A 90 -9.95 6.15 -12.32
N CYS A 91 -9.28 7.06 -13.04
CA CYS A 91 -9.45 7.25 -14.48
C CYS A 91 -8.13 7.65 -15.15
N GLY A 92 -7.95 7.32 -16.41
CA GLY A 92 -6.81 7.75 -17.24
C GLY A 92 -6.75 9.26 -17.54
N CYS A 93 -7.71 10.05 -17.04
CA CYS A 93 -7.78 11.49 -17.19
C CYS A 93 -6.99 12.27 -16.14
N THR A 94 -6.47 11.57 -15.14
CA THR A 94 -5.66 12.13 -14.06
C THR A 94 -4.29 11.47 -14.11
N VAL A 95 -3.24 12.26 -14.17
CA VAL A 95 -1.85 11.78 -14.28
C VAL A 95 -1.08 12.33 -13.08
N PRO A 96 -0.67 11.46 -12.14
CA PRO A 96 0.24 11.85 -11.07
C PRO A 96 1.70 11.76 -11.51
N THR A 97 2.53 12.69 -11.04
CA THR A 97 3.99 12.66 -11.15
C THR A 97 4.57 12.65 -9.74
N TRP A 98 5.45 11.70 -9.43
CA TRP A 98 6.06 11.53 -8.12
C TRP A 98 7.49 10.99 -8.26
N PRO A 99 8.36 11.12 -7.23
CA PRO A 99 9.69 10.52 -7.24
C PRO A 99 9.60 9.01 -7.01
N LYS A 100 9.31 8.26 -8.10
CA LYS A 100 9.11 6.81 -8.04
C LYS A 100 10.32 6.11 -7.45
N ASP A 101 10.08 5.24 -6.45
CA ASP A 101 11.08 4.40 -5.78
C ASP A 101 12.27 5.15 -5.16
N LYS A 102 12.24 6.50 -5.15
CA LYS A 102 13.27 7.33 -4.52
C LYS A 102 12.97 7.43 -3.01
N PRO A 103 13.92 7.06 -2.14
CA PRO A 103 13.75 7.23 -0.71
C PRO A 103 13.67 8.71 -0.31
N ILE A 104 12.68 9.05 0.50
CA ILE A 104 12.48 10.37 1.12
C ILE A 104 12.95 10.23 2.57
N ALA A 105 14.01 10.92 2.95
CA ALA A 105 14.60 10.81 4.27
C ALA A 105 13.66 11.34 5.38
N PRO A 106 13.83 10.92 6.64
CA PRO A 106 13.14 11.51 7.79
C PRO A 106 13.28 13.04 7.80
N GLY A 107 12.15 13.76 7.91
CA GLY A 107 12.07 15.21 7.85
C GLY A 107 12.11 15.83 6.45
N GLU A 108 12.39 15.04 5.42
CA GLU A 108 12.39 15.51 4.03
C GLU A 108 10.98 15.58 3.45
N SER A 109 10.77 16.54 2.54
CA SER A 109 9.50 16.71 1.81
C SER A 109 9.69 16.47 0.32
N THR A 110 8.62 16.03 -0.34
CA THR A 110 8.56 15.86 -1.79
C THR A 110 7.22 16.32 -2.35
N ASN A 111 7.20 16.62 -3.64
CA ASN A 111 6.01 17.05 -4.36
C ASN A 111 5.39 15.89 -5.12
N ILE A 112 4.05 15.80 -5.06
CA ILE A 112 3.23 14.98 -5.93
C ILE A 112 2.44 15.94 -6.81
N GLU A 113 2.83 16.02 -8.07
CA GLU A 113 2.13 16.84 -9.06
C GLU A 113 1.01 16.01 -9.69
N VAL A 114 -0.17 16.61 -9.81
CA VAL A 114 -1.33 15.92 -10.39
C VAL A 114 -1.95 16.81 -11.46
N LYS A 115 -2.11 16.24 -12.66
CA LYS A 115 -2.79 16.87 -13.81
C LYS A 115 -4.10 16.15 -14.08
N PHE A 116 -5.20 16.89 -14.10
CA PHE A 116 -6.52 16.37 -14.45
C PHE A 116 -7.06 17.09 -15.66
N ASN A 117 -7.30 16.34 -16.74
CA ASN A 117 -7.95 16.85 -17.96
C ASN A 117 -9.45 16.66 -17.86
N THR A 118 -10.19 17.76 -17.94
CA THR A 118 -11.66 17.77 -17.86
C THR A 118 -12.37 17.50 -19.19
N ALA A 119 -11.64 17.37 -20.31
CA ALA A 119 -12.21 17.09 -21.63
C ALA A 119 -12.95 15.74 -21.64
N GLY A 120 -14.19 15.75 -22.18
CA GLY A 120 -15.02 14.55 -22.27
C GLY A 120 -15.49 13.98 -20.92
N LYS A 121 -15.47 14.78 -19.83
CA LYS A 121 -15.91 14.35 -18.51
C LYS A 121 -17.35 14.73 -18.19
N GLY A 122 -18.00 15.42 -19.12
CA GLY A 122 -19.35 15.93 -18.93
C GLY A 122 -19.42 17.09 -17.94
N SER A 123 -20.63 17.64 -17.76
CA SER A 123 -20.87 18.70 -16.80
C SER A 123 -21.23 18.14 -15.42
N GLY A 124 -21.00 18.96 -14.39
CA GLY A 124 -21.35 18.66 -13.00
C GLY A 124 -20.14 18.41 -12.12
N ARG A 125 -20.42 17.91 -10.91
CA ARG A 125 -19.40 17.67 -9.89
C ARG A 125 -18.45 16.56 -10.32
N GLN A 126 -17.16 16.84 -10.27
CA GLN A 126 -16.08 15.88 -10.49
C GLN A 126 -15.34 15.63 -9.18
N VAL A 127 -15.05 14.35 -8.92
CA VAL A 127 -14.18 13.92 -7.83
C VAL A 127 -13.23 12.86 -8.38
N LYS A 128 -11.94 13.05 -8.18
CA LYS A 128 -10.88 12.14 -8.63
C LYS A 128 -9.96 11.81 -7.47
N ASP A 129 -9.73 10.53 -7.26
CA ASP A 129 -8.82 10.02 -6.25
C ASP A 129 -7.50 9.61 -6.90
N VAL A 130 -6.40 9.99 -6.24
CA VAL A 130 -5.05 9.52 -6.52
C VAL A 130 -4.61 8.70 -5.33
N THR A 131 -4.44 7.40 -5.53
CA THR A 131 -3.96 6.48 -4.50
C THR A 131 -2.46 6.31 -4.63
N LEU A 132 -1.71 6.73 -3.62
CA LEU A 132 -0.28 6.50 -3.48
C LEU A 132 -0.05 5.20 -2.73
N PHE A 133 0.82 4.33 -3.24
CA PHE A 133 1.26 3.12 -2.55
C PHE A 133 2.63 3.38 -1.93
N THR A 134 2.78 3.02 -0.66
CA THR A 134 3.95 3.40 0.12
C THR A 134 4.38 2.28 1.06
N ASN A 135 5.58 2.41 1.61
CA ASN A 135 6.10 1.50 2.65
C ASN A 135 5.69 1.88 4.08
N THR A 136 4.69 2.73 4.26
CA THR A 136 4.12 3.02 5.59
C THR A 136 3.34 1.83 6.14
N ALA A 137 3.01 1.84 7.43
CA ALA A 137 2.21 0.78 8.06
C ALA A 137 0.82 0.61 7.41
N VAL A 138 0.20 1.69 6.94
CA VAL A 138 -1.09 1.67 6.20
C VAL A 138 -0.90 1.21 4.76
N GLY A 139 0.30 1.39 4.18
CA GLY A 139 0.66 0.96 2.83
C GLY A 139 0.09 1.83 1.70
N ARG A 140 -0.81 2.78 2.00
CA ARG A 140 -1.41 3.66 0.99
C ARG A 140 -1.88 4.97 1.59
N GLU A 141 -1.92 6.03 0.75
CA GLU A 141 -2.50 7.33 1.06
C GLU A 141 -3.37 7.78 -0.12
N ILE A 142 -4.47 8.49 0.14
CA ILE A 142 -5.40 8.94 -0.90
C ILE A 142 -5.42 10.46 -0.92
N LEU A 143 -5.11 11.02 -2.09
CA LEU A 143 -5.23 12.43 -2.41
C LEU A 143 -6.48 12.64 -3.27
N LYS A 144 -7.22 13.71 -3.03
CA LYS A 144 -8.48 13.98 -3.71
C LYS A 144 -8.45 15.31 -4.46
N ILE A 145 -8.96 15.30 -5.70
CA ILE A 145 -9.23 16.51 -6.47
C ILE A 145 -10.73 16.59 -6.70
N LYS A 146 -11.33 17.74 -6.42
CA LYS A 146 -12.78 17.95 -6.58
C LYS A 146 -13.08 19.33 -7.15
N GLY A 147 -14.26 19.48 -7.78
CA GLY A 147 -14.75 20.74 -8.32
C GLY A 147 -15.94 20.51 -9.26
N ILE A 148 -16.33 21.55 -9.97
CA ILE A 148 -17.47 21.54 -10.90
C ILE A 148 -16.95 21.82 -12.32
N VAL A 149 -17.40 21.02 -13.27
CA VAL A 149 -17.14 21.23 -14.69
C VAL A 149 -18.43 21.69 -15.36
N ASN A 150 -18.40 22.84 -16.01
CA ASN A 150 -19.49 23.32 -16.86
C ASN A 150 -19.27 22.88 -18.29
N LYS A 151 -20.36 22.53 -18.97
CA LYS A 151 -20.30 22.15 -20.39
C LYS A 151 -19.76 23.33 -21.19
N LYS A 152 -18.90 23.03 -22.17
CA LYS A 152 -18.50 24.01 -23.18
C LYS A 152 -19.73 24.31 -24.06
N GLN A 153 -20.09 25.57 -24.15
CA GLN A 153 -21.13 26.06 -25.09
C GLN A 153 -20.64 26.00 -26.53
#